data_e250040a82b311cfdde1d01f2cdd78ac
#
_entry.id   e250040a82b311cfdde1d01f2cdd78ac
#
_cell.length_a   1.000
_cell.length_b   1.000
_cell.length_c   1.000
_cell.angle_alpha   90.00
_cell.angle_beta   90.00
_cell.angle_gamma   90.00
#
_symmetry.space_group_name_H-M   'P 1'
#
loop_
_entity.id
_entity.type
_entity.pdbx_description
1 polymer ?
#
loop_
_entity_poly.entity_id
_entity_poly.type
_entity_poly.pdbx_seq_one_letter_code
_entity_poly.pdbx_strand_id
1 'polypeptide(L)'
;MKTYQKLLGASCLVLYLVGCGSGGGAESPVEMIANSEGVFQISSKADSVTIQGVKLNRGNCVVNFVPVRETVQTDAVLMDVLMGVLQITPISVQDFKDMASVYKEFDQKERVANIENKISQLEQKSVMMEPQTLKFGEKIEGFSQGCNIIEAEIQTDKCAWTFNFDR
;
A
#
# COMPACT_ATOMS: atom_id res chain seq x y z
N MET A 1 -48.88 33.71 24.65
CA MET A 1 -48.51 32.63 23.73
C MET A 1 -47.09 32.86 23.26
N LYS A 2 -46.15 32.07 23.74
CA LYS A 2 -44.71 32.18 23.35
C LYS A 2 -44.41 31.07 22.36
N THR A 3 -44.19 31.44 21.11
CA THR A 3 -43.77 30.55 20.03
C THR A 3 -42.27 30.30 20.15
N TYR A 4 -41.89 29.08 20.47
CA TYR A 4 -40.49 28.63 20.42
C TYR A 4 -40.13 28.23 18.97
N GLN A 5 -39.33 29.05 18.32
CA GLN A 5 -38.70 28.70 17.06
C GLN A 5 -37.56 27.72 17.35
N LYS A 6 -37.70 26.49 16.88
CA LYS A 6 -36.62 25.49 16.85
C LYS A 6 -35.64 25.87 15.75
N LEU A 7 -34.48 26.36 16.13
CA LEU A 7 -33.31 26.47 15.25
C LEU A 7 -32.78 25.05 14.94
N LEU A 8 -33.10 24.56 13.77
CA LEU A 8 -32.44 23.41 13.16
C LEU A 8 -31.04 23.85 12.72
N GLY A 9 -30.07 23.54 13.52
CA GLY A 9 -28.67 23.66 13.17
C GLY A 9 -28.32 22.65 12.05
N ALA A 10 -28.31 23.14 10.81
CA ALA A 10 -27.72 22.38 9.71
C ALA A 10 -26.22 22.29 9.93
N SER A 11 -25.75 21.17 10.49
CA SER A 11 -24.34 20.83 10.54
C SER A 11 -23.88 20.50 9.12
N CYS A 12 -23.33 21.50 8.42
CA CYS A 12 -22.61 21.29 7.18
C CYS A 12 -21.32 20.54 7.51
N LEU A 13 -21.35 19.21 7.36
CA LEU A 13 -20.18 18.39 7.22
C LEU A 13 -19.49 18.81 5.91
N VAL A 14 -18.59 19.77 6.00
CA VAL A 14 -17.70 20.10 4.90
C VAL A 14 -16.71 18.97 4.79
N LEU A 15 -17.00 18.01 3.92
CA LEU A 15 -16.03 17.05 3.43
C LEU A 15 -14.98 17.86 2.66
N TYR A 16 -13.86 18.13 3.32
CA TYR A 16 -12.67 18.60 2.64
C TYR A 16 -12.14 17.48 1.75
N LEU A 17 -12.71 17.37 0.57
CA LEU A 17 -12.06 16.72 -0.55
C LEU A 17 -10.90 17.64 -0.95
N VAL A 18 -9.79 17.54 -0.25
CA VAL A 18 -8.54 18.10 -0.71
C VAL A 18 -8.09 17.21 -1.88
N GLY A 19 -8.71 17.43 -3.03
CA GLY A 19 -8.20 16.91 -4.28
C GLY A 19 -6.88 17.63 -4.55
N CYS A 20 -5.76 16.98 -4.37
CA CYS A 20 -4.53 17.37 -5.01
C CYS A 20 -4.72 17.10 -6.51
N GLY A 21 -5.39 18.05 -7.18
CA GLY A 21 -5.62 17.97 -8.61
C GLY A 21 -4.28 18.05 -9.35
N SER A 22 -4.12 17.23 -10.34
CA SER A 22 -3.11 17.38 -11.40
C SER A 22 -3.34 18.69 -12.16
N GLY A 23 -3.07 19.85 -11.54
CA GLY A 23 -3.36 21.14 -12.16
C GLY A 23 -3.01 22.38 -11.35
N GLY A 24 -2.36 22.24 -10.22
CA GLY A 24 -2.04 23.44 -9.40
C GLY A 24 -0.75 23.28 -8.63
N GLY A 25 0.40 23.58 -9.24
CA GLY A 25 1.59 24.15 -8.60
C GLY A 25 2.31 23.42 -7.46
N ALA A 26 1.78 22.36 -6.89
CA ALA A 26 2.44 21.59 -5.84
C ALA A 26 3.28 20.47 -6.47
N GLU A 27 4.55 20.45 -6.17
CA GLU A 27 5.45 19.38 -6.57
C GLU A 27 5.16 18.12 -5.73
N SER A 28 5.17 16.93 -6.39
CA SER A 28 4.97 15.66 -5.70
C SER A 28 6.06 15.44 -4.64
N PRO A 29 5.68 15.06 -3.39
CA PRO A 29 6.64 14.75 -2.34
C PRO A 29 7.36 13.43 -2.58
N VAL A 30 7.00 12.69 -3.61
CA VAL A 30 7.60 11.44 -4.00
C VAL A 30 7.92 11.44 -5.49
N GLU A 31 8.90 10.64 -5.87
CA GLU A 31 9.23 10.29 -7.24
C GLU A 31 9.05 8.80 -7.42
N MET A 32 8.60 8.40 -8.60
CA MET A 32 8.45 6.99 -8.95
C MET A 32 9.14 6.69 -10.27
N ILE A 33 9.89 5.63 -10.30
CA ILE A 33 10.43 5.00 -11.51
C ILE A 33 9.88 3.58 -11.63
N ALA A 34 9.62 3.13 -12.85
CA ALA A 34 9.17 1.78 -13.12
C ALA A 34 9.83 1.25 -14.38
N ASN A 35 9.95 -0.09 -14.51
CA ASN A 35 10.47 -0.74 -15.71
C ASN A 35 9.38 -1.59 -16.39
N SER A 36 9.68 -2.10 -17.58
CA SER A 36 8.76 -2.95 -18.35
C SER A 36 8.54 -4.35 -17.75
N GLU A 37 9.39 -4.75 -16.83
CA GLU A 37 9.32 -6.05 -16.14
C GLU A 37 8.40 -6.00 -14.91
N GLY A 38 7.85 -4.81 -14.62
CA GLY A 38 6.95 -4.61 -13.48
C GLY A 38 7.65 -4.28 -12.18
N VAL A 39 8.97 -4.00 -12.20
CA VAL A 39 9.69 -3.52 -11.02
C VAL A 39 9.54 -2.01 -10.92
N PHE A 40 9.29 -1.49 -9.73
CA PHE A 40 9.18 -0.06 -9.48
C PHE A 40 9.90 0.35 -8.20
N GLN A 41 10.26 1.61 -8.12
CA GLN A 41 10.86 2.24 -6.94
C GLN A 41 10.16 3.56 -6.66
N ILE A 42 9.81 3.80 -5.41
CA ILE A 42 9.27 5.08 -4.93
C ILE A 42 10.30 5.69 -4.00
N SER A 43 10.67 6.95 -4.27
CA SER A 43 11.65 7.71 -3.50
C SER A 43 11.00 8.93 -2.86
N SER A 44 11.35 9.25 -1.62
CA SER A 44 10.90 10.48 -0.96
C SER A 44 11.73 11.67 -1.41
N LYS A 45 11.04 12.76 -1.80
CA LYS A 45 11.59 14.10 -2.09
C LYS A 45 11.29 15.10 -0.97
N ALA A 46 10.55 14.71 0.04
CA ALA A 46 10.20 15.51 1.21
C ALA A 46 10.97 15.04 2.44
N ASP A 47 11.10 15.92 3.43
CA ASP A 47 11.74 15.57 4.73
C ASP A 47 11.07 14.37 5.40
N SER A 48 9.76 14.23 5.20
CA SER A 48 8.98 13.08 5.61
C SER A 48 7.71 12.97 4.76
N VAL A 49 7.39 11.78 4.29
CA VAL A 49 6.14 11.44 3.60
C VAL A 49 5.72 10.02 3.98
N THR A 50 4.44 9.82 4.26
CA THR A 50 3.88 8.50 4.53
C THR A 50 3.12 7.99 3.32
N ILE A 51 3.58 6.89 2.73
CA ILE A 51 2.90 6.19 1.65
C ILE A 51 1.84 5.30 2.28
N GLN A 52 0.60 5.47 1.87
CA GLN A 52 -0.58 4.76 2.40
C GLN A 52 -1.17 3.78 1.39
N GLY A 53 -0.83 3.93 0.12
CA GLY A 53 -1.32 3.06 -0.94
C GLY A 53 -0.58 3.26 -2.26
N VAL A 54 -0.53 2.19 -3.03
CA VAL A 54 -0.01 2.19 -4.41
C VAL A 54 -0.99 1.41 -5.27
N LYS A 55 -1.42 1.99 -6.38
CA LYS A 55 -2.21 1.33 -7.41
C LYS A 55 -1.48 1.41 -8.73
N LEU A 56 -1.35 0.30 -9.42
CA LEU A 56 -0.72 0.20 -10.72
C LEU A 56 -1.79 -0.06 -11.78
N ASN A 57 -1.70 0.68 -12.92
CA ASN A 57 -2.63 0.54 -14.04
C ASN A 57 -4.11 0.58 -13.61
N ARG A 58 -4.47 1.54 -12.74
CA ARG A 58 -5.83 1.69 -12.18
C ARG A 58 -6.32 0.50 -11.35
N GLY A 59 -5.38 -0.24 -10.73
CA GLY A 59 -5.69 -1.43 -9.94
C GLY A 59 -5.74 -2.74 -10.73
N ASN A 60 -5.38 -2.73 -12.02
CA ASN A 60 -5.33 -3.95 -12.84
C ASN A 60 -4.06 -4.79 -12.61
N CYS A 61 -3.09 -4.24 -11.89
CA CYS A 61 -1.84 -4.93 -11.56
C CYS A 61 -1.72 -5.12 -10.05
N VAL A 62 -1.24 -6.28 -9.66
CA VAL A 62 -0.98 -6.61 -8.27
C VAL A 62 0.26 -5.87 -7.77
N VAL A 63 0.25 -5.42 -6.51
CA VAL A 63 1.37 -4.73 -5.89
C VAL A 63 1.97 -5.57 -4.80
N ASN A 64 3.23 -5.95 -4.97
CA ASN A 64 4.05 -6.63 -3.98
C ASN A 64 5.26 -5.76 -3.60
N PHE A 65 5.65 -5.77 -2.34
CA PHE A 65 6.89 -5.16 -1.84
C PHE A 65 7.87 -6.21 -1.34
N VAL A 66 7.37 -7.38 -0.99
CA VAL A 66 8.20 -8.48 -0.48
C VAL A 66 7.95 -9.73 -1.32
N PRO A 67 8.98 -10.30 -1.97
CA PRO A 67 8.84 -11.53 -2.76
C PRO A 67 8.71 -12.76 -1.84
N VAL A 68 7.63 -12.84 -1.07
CA VAL A 68 7.45 -13.86 -0.03
C VAL A 68 7.62 -15.27 -0.59
N ARG A 69 6.95 -15.60 -1.70
CA ARG A 69 7.02 -16.93 -2.29
C ARG A 69 8.41 -17.26 -2.86
N GLU A 70 9.08 -16.27 -3.42
CA GLU A 70 10.43 -16.45 -3.97
C GLU A 70 11.49 -16.60 -2.85
N THR A 71 11.31 -15.84 -1.76
CA THR A 71 12.22 -15.87 -0.62
C THR A 71 12.17 -17.21 0.12
N VAL A 72 10.99 -17.86 0.18
CA VAL A 72 10.81 -19.14 0.91
C VAL A 72 10.92 -20.38 0.02
N GLN A 73 11.54 -20.28 -1.15
CA GLN A 73 11.66 -21.41 -2.09
C GLN A 73 12.61 -22.52 -1.63
N THR A 74 13.56 -22.23 -0.77
CA THR A 74 14.46 -23.25 -0.22
C THR A 74 13.96 -23.76 1.11
N ASP A 75 14.06 -25.06 1.35
CA ASP A 75 13.64 -25.70 2.60
C ASP A 75 14.28 -25.06 3.84
N ALA A 76 15.55 -24.66 3.74
CA ALA A 76 16.27 -24.00 4.83
C ALA A 76 15.65 -22.64 5.18
N VAL A 77 15.42 -21.77 4.19
CA VAL A 77 14.80 -20.45 4.39
C VAL A 77 13.37 -20.61 4.88
N LEU A 78 12.64 -21.55 4.32
CA LEU A 78 11.29 -21.85 4.75
C LEU A 78 11.24 -22.27 6.22
N MET A 79 12.14 -23.18 6.64
CA MET A 79 12.22 -23.58 8.04
C MET A 79 12.55 -22.41 8.96
N ASP A 80 13.47 -21.53 8.58
CA ASP A 80 13.81 -20.34 9.34
C ASP A 80 12.61 -19.38 9.50
N VAL A 81 11.79 -19.24 8.46
CA VAL A 81 10.53 -18.45 8.52
C VAL A 81 9.50 -19.15 9.43
N LEU A 82 9.33 -20.46 9.30
CA LEU A 82 8.38 -21.22 10.11
C LEU A 82 8.79 -21.27 11.59
N MET A 83 10.07 -21.35 11.86
CA MET A 83 10.63 -21.33 13.22
C MET A 83 10.70 -19.91 13.81
N GLY A 84 10.44 -18.86 13.00
CA GLY A 84 10.50 -17.48 13.42
C GLY A 84 11.93 -16.91 13.55
N VAL A 85 12.93 -17.61 13.01
CA VAL A 85 14.32 -17.15 12.97
C VAL A 85 14.47 -16.04 11.93
N LEU A 86 13.89 -16.22 10.75
CA LEU A 86 13.83 -15.20 9.71
C LEU A 86 12.43 -14.59 9.70
N GLN A 87 12.37 -13.28 9.91
CA GLN A 87 11.12 -12.53 9.85
C GLN A 87 10.97 -11.85 8.49
N ILE A 88 10.01 -12.30 7.70
CA ILE A 88 9.56 -11.60 6.50
C ILE A 88 8.37 -10.73 6.92
N THR A 89 8.50 -9.42 6.73
CA THR A 89 7.44 -8.46 7.09
C THR A 89 6.68 -8.06 5.82
N PRO A 90 5.49 -8.63 5.59
CA PRO A 90 4.64 -8.23 4.48
C PRO A 90 4.19 -6.79 4.65
N ILE A 91 4.04 -6.06 3.53
CA ILE A 91 3.67 -4.65 3.51
C ILE A 91 2.32 -4.47 2.81
N SER A 92 2.14 -5.04 1.61
CA SER A 92 0.88 -4.96 0.87
C SER A 92 -0.11 -6.05 1.29
N VAL A 93 -1.39 -5.84 1.00
CA VAL A 93 -2.43 -6.87 1.15
C VAL A 93 -2.06 -8.13 0.37
N GLN A 94 -1.39 -7.98 -0.78
CA GLN A 94 -0.93 -9.13 -1.57
C GLN A 94 0.21 -9.87 -0.88
N ASP A 95 1.20 -9.16 -0.32
CA ASP A 95 2.28 -9.80 0.46
C ASP A 95 1.70 -10.62 1.63
N PHE A 96 0.67 -10.09 2.31
CA PHE A 96 -0.04 -10.82 3.37
C PHE A 96 -0.74 -12.06 2.84
N LYS A 97 -1.40 -12.00 1.67
CA LYS A 97 -2.05 -13.15 1.03
C LYS A 97 -1.04 -14.23 0.63
N ASP A 98 0.09 -13.82 0.10
CA ASP A 98 1.17 -14.73 -0.28
C ASP A 98 1.77 -15.42 0.96
N MET A 99 2.00 -14.68 2.04
CA MET A 99 2.45 -15.24 3.32
C MET A 99 1.41 -16.20 3.92
N ALA A 100 0.12 -15.86 3.88
CA ALA A 100 -0.93 -16.75 4.35
C ALA A 100 -0.96 -18.05 3.56
N SER A 101 -0.74 -18.01 2.24
CA SER A 101 -0.63 -19.20 1.40
C SER A 101 0.51 -20.11 1.84
N VAL A 102 1.70 -19.55 2.09
CA VAL A 102 2.85 -20.30 2.60
C VAL A 102 2.51 -20.98 3.92
N TYR A 103 1.95 -20.25 4.89
CA TYR A 103 1.58 -20.84 6.17
C TYR A 103 0.48 -21.90 6.09
N LYS A 104 -0.46 -21.79 5.12
CA LYS A 104 -1.48 -22.82 4.86
C LYS A 104 -0.86 -24.12 4.36
N GLU A 105 0.12 -24.07 3.48
CA GLU A 105 0.83 -25.23 2.96
C GLU A 105 1.52 -26.03 4.09
N PHE A 106 1.89 -25.38 5.19
CA PHE A 106 2.56 -26.00 6.36
C PHE A 106 1.65 -26.14 7.60
N ASP A 107 0.33 -26.11 7.43
CA ASP A 107 -0.68 -26.28 8.50
C ASP A 107 -0.48 -25.34 9.72
N GLN A 108 0.07 -24.15 9.50
CA GLN A 108 0.31 -23.12 10.53
C GLN A 108 -0.97 -22.31 10.81
N LYS A 109 -2.02 -22.95 11.32
CA LYS A 109 -3.39 -22.39 11.45
C LYS A 109 -3.43 -21.08 12.23
N GLU A 110 -2.70 -20.98 13.32
CA GLU A 110 -2.67 -19.77 14.16
C GLU A 110 -2.07 -18.57 13.39
N ARG A 111 -0.97 -18.78 12.66
CA ARG A 111 -0.33 -17.72 11.85
C ARG A 111 -1.23 -17.31 10.70
N VAL A 112 -1.91 -18.26 10.05
CA VAL A 112 -2.90 -17.97 9.01
C VAL A 112 -4.01 -17.09 9.56
N ALA A 113 -4.60 -17.43 10.70
CA ALA A 113 -5.67 -16.66 11.33
C ALA A 113 -5.23 -15.23 11.67
N ASN A 114 -4.01 -15.05 12.18
CA ASN A 114 -3.44 -13.74 12.48
C ASN A 114 -3.29 -12.87 11.22
N ILE A 115 -2.79 -13.46 10.13
CA ILE A 115 -2.62 -12.75 8.84
C ILE A 115 -3.98 -12.42 8.22
N GLU A 116 -4.93 -13.34 8.20
CA GLU A 116 -6.28 -13.11 7.68
C GLU A 116 -7.00 -12.00 8.46
N ASN A 117 -6.82 -11.94 9.78
CA ASN A 117 -7.32 -10.83 10.59
C ASN A 117 -6.66 -9.50 10.18
N LYS A 118 -5.36 -9.50 9.92
CA LYS A 118 -4.65 -8.31 9.46
C LYS A 118 -5.13 -7.84 8.08
N ILE A 119 -5.31 -8.75 7.14
CA ILE A 119 -5.89 -8.46 5.82
C ILE A 119 -7.27 -7.81 5.99
N SER A 120 -8.14 -8.41 6.81
CA SER A 120 -9.48 -7.87 7.07
C SER A 120 -9.45 -6.46 7.66
N GLN A 121 -8.52 -6.17 8.56
CA GLN A 121 -8.35 -4.82 9.12
C GLN A 121 -7.91 -3.78 8.07
N LEU A 122 -7.03 -4.15 7.15
CA LEU A 122 -6.61 -3.27 6.06
C LEU A 122 -7.76 -3.02 5.08
N GLU A 123 -8.46 -4.08 4.68
CA GLU A 123 -9.60 -3.99 3.75
C GLU A 123 -10.76 -3.17 4.35
N GLN A 124 -11.08 -3.33 5.64
CA GLN A 124 -12.10 -2.52 6.33
C GLN A 124 -11.75 -1.02 6.34
N LYS A 125 -10.48 -0.70 6.41
CA LYS A 125 -9.99 0.69 6.32
C LYS A 125 -9.84 1.18 4.88
N SER A 126 -10.16 0.35 3.89
CA SER A 126 -9.92 0.60 2.46
C SER A 126 -8.45 0.93 2.16
N VAL A 127 -7.53 0.33 2.90
CA VAL A 127 -6.08 0.53 2.76
C VAL A 127 -5.47 -0.70 2.11
N MET A 128 -4.67 -0.50 1.07
CA MET A 128 -4.08 -1.59 0.28
C MET A 128 -2.72 -2.06 0.80
N MET A 129 -2.15 -1.34 1.75
CA MET A 129 -0.84 -1.65 2.34
C MET A 129 -0.71 -1.04 3.73
N GLU A 130 0.24 -1.53 4.52
CA GLU A 130 0.66 -0.86 5.73
C GLU A 130 1.36 0.45 5.41
N PRO A 131 1.02 1.56 6.08
CA PRO A 131 1.65 2.85 5.85
C PRO A 131 3.17 2.77 6.03
N GLN A 132 3.91 3.29 5.05
CA GLN A 132 5.38 3.34 5.06
C GLN A 132 5.83 4.80 5.10
N THR A 133 6.50 5.20 6.18
CA THR A 133 7.04 6.57 6.29
C THR A 133 8.46 6.59 5.77
N LEU A 134 8.70 7.43 4.77
CA LEU A 134 10.00 7.65 4.16
C LEU A 134 10.51 9.05 4.49
N LYS A 135 11.78 9.15 4.88
CA LYS A 135 12.51 10.41 5.01
C LYS A 135 13.09 10.81 3.65
N PHE A 136 13.58 12.04 3.56
CA PHE A 136 14.21 12.55 2.33
C PHE A 136 15.28 11.58 1.80
N GLY A 137 15.14 11.19 0.53
CA GLY A 137 16.04 10.27 -0.16
C GLY A 137 15.86 8.79 0.16
N GLU A 138 15.05 8.44 1.16
CA GLU A 138 14.70 7.03 1.40
C GLU A 138 13.80 6.49 0.29
N LYS A 139 13.89 5.19 0.06
CA LYS A 139 13.26 4.50 -1.05
C LYS A 139 12.56 3.24 -0.58
N ILE A 140 11.49 2.90 -1.28
CA ILE A 140 10.82 1.61 -1.19
C ILE A 140 10.75 1.02 -2.59
N GLU A 141 11.07 -0.26 -2.71
CA GLU A 141 10.99 -1.00 -3.98
C GLU A 141 9.82 -1.97 -3.93
N GLY A 142 9.20 -2.16 -5.08
CA GLY A 142 8.11 -3.10 -5.23
C GLY A 142 8.10 -3.69 -6.64
N PHE A 143 7.23 -4.65 -6.82
CA PHE A 143 7.10 -5.34 -8.11
C PHE A 143 5.66 -5.76 -8.35
N SER A 144 5.35 -5.97 -9.62
CA SER A 144 4.09 -6.50 -10.10
C SER A 144 4.37 -7.51 -11.19
N GLN A 145 4.32 -8.77 -10.83
CA GLN A 145 4.68 -9.86 -11.74
C GLN A 145 3.80 -9.86 -12.98
N GLY A 146 4.43 -9.86 -14.15
CA GLY A 146 3.74 -9.90 -15.44
C GLY A 146 2.99 -8.62 -15.81
N CYS A 147 3.21 -7.51 -15.09
CA CYS A 147 2.57 -6.22 -15.36
C CYS A 147 3.54 -5.26 -16.06
N ASN A 148 3.16 -4.76 -17.22
CA ASN A 148 3.80 -3.59 -17.82
C ASN A 148 3.18 -2.34 -17.20
N ILE A 149 3.92 -1.65 -16.31
CA ILE A 149 3.42 -0.48 -15.58
C ILE A 149 3.43 0.73 -16.51
N ILE A 150 2.26 1.26 -16.85
CA ILE A 150 2.07 2.46 -17.66
C ILE A 150 1.52 3.64 -16.86
N GLU A 151 0.85 3.37 -15.75
CA GLU A 151 0.30 4.36 -14.84
C GLU A 151 0.42 3.87 -13.40
N ALA A 152 0.74 4.77 -12.49
CA ALA A 152 0.70 4.48 -11.06
C ALA A 152 0.05 5.63 -10.28
N GLU A 153 -0.77 5.29 -9.30
CA GLU A 153 -1.30 6.21 -8.32
C GLU A 153 -0.67 5.90 -6.95
N ILE A 154 -0.02 6.88 -6.35
CA ILE A 154 0.55 6.79 -5.01
C ILE A 154 -0.26 7.65 -4.07
N GLN A 155 -0.88 7.03 -3.07
CA GLN A 155 -1.57 7.72 -2.00
C GLN A 155 -0.61 7.98 -0.85
N THR A 156 -0.50 9.24 -0.46
CA THR A 156 0.32 9.68 0.67
C THR A 156 -0.56 10.26 1.78
N ASP A 157 0.04 10.54 2.93
CA ASP A 157 -0.59 11.30 4.03
C ASP A 157 -1.02 12.72 3.64
N LYS A 158 -0.51 13.24 2.52
CA LYS A 158 -0.85 14.57 1.99
C LYS A 158 -1.91 14.49 0.90
N CYS A 159 -1.66 13.66 -0.14
CA CYS A 159 -2.48 13.60 -1.35
C CYS A 159 -2.24 12.30 -2.12
N ALA A 160 -3.10 12.04 -3.12
CA ALA A 160 -2.84 11.05 -4.15
C ALA A 160 -2.11 11.70 -5.35
N TRP A 161 -1.11 11.02 -5.89
CA TRP A 161 -0.27 11.47 -6.99
C TRP A 161 -0.25 10.45 -8.11
N THR A 162 -0.48 10.88 -9.34
CA THR A 162 -0.49 10.00 -10.51
C THR A 162 0.78 10.18 -11.33
N PHE A 163 1.41 9.08 -11.69
CA PHE A 163 2.60 8.99 -12.51
C PHE A 163 2.27 8.23 -13.80
N ASN A 164 2.65 8.77 -14.93
CA ASN A 164 2.49 8.13 -16.23
C ASN A 164 3.87 7.79 -16.79
N PHE A 165 4.01 6.59 -17.33
CA PHE A 165 5.24 6.08 -17.91
C PHE A 165 5.04 5.89 -19.40
N ASP A 166 5.51 6.87 -20.17
CA ASP A 166 5.52 6.78 -21.64
C ASP A 166 6.54 5.74 -22.09
N ARG A 167 6.08 4.74 -22.81
CA ARG A 167 6.89 3.65 -23.33
C ARG A 167 6.51 3.31 -24.77
#